data_d1512c85b697a909bf6baeed5b140b7b
#
_entry.id   d1512c85b697a909bf6baeed5b140b7b
#
_cell.length_a   1.000
_cell.length_b   1.000
_cell.length_c   1.000
_cell.angle_alpha   90.00
_cell.angle_beta   90.00
_cell.angle_gamma   90.00
#
_symmetry.space_group_name_H-M   'P 1'
#
loop_
_entity.id
_entity.type
_entity.pdbx_description
1 polymer ?
#
loop_
_entity_poly.entity_id
_entity_poly.type
_entity_poly.pdbx_seq_one_letter_code
_entity_poly.pdbx_strand_id
1 'polypeptide(L)'
;WNAYTTNPHPVTGKEVPDESARRALFDYTNPRRAEWPQADYITGNPPFIGASRMREALGDGYVEALRKVWKGDVPESADFVMFWWQKAAELVRDGKAKRFGFITTNSIHQTFNRRVIERFLTDTKKPLHLAYAIPDHPWIDSADGAAVRIAMTVTAPGHSEGILEKVIAEQAREDGENDVTLSRSRGVLAANLQIGADINSTCEIKSNSYICWEGMKPHGKGFLLTQKEAEALGFWLNDAPLDPLRRYVNGRDITDSPRGLLAIDLFGLTEMESTQRFPSLMNHLLTAVKPERDLNNRETYRKNWWYFGEPRRNNRPSLIGLPRFIVTVKTAKHRTFVFLDAMALPDSKLIAIASADPFAMGTLSSVAHCLWTLRIGSHLGVGNDPTYVVGSSFNKFPFPALEESPLKQCIRDLGERLDAHRKHQQKLHPDLTLTGIYNVLEKLRTREALTSKDKEVHDNGLVSVLKQIHDDLDAAVLEAYGWADLTSAIPIADILARGGSDAEVLEQQLLTRLVALNHERAAEEKRGLIRWLRPDFQAPGAATAQQADIGLTDDDSAPDTTVPVILDWPAELPAQVVAIRKLLPAVDQDPNALAACFGRKSQKRTTQITVILDTLKALGHID
;
A
#
# COMPACT_ATOMS: atom_id res chain seq x y z
N TRP A 1 19.45 11.38 34.89
CA TRP A 1 19.60 12.63 34.12
C TRP A 1 20.11 12.30 32.70
N ASN A 2 19.21 12.12 31.73
CA ASN A 2 19.59 11.72 30.38
C ASN A 2 19.16 12.73 29.29
N ALA A 3 18.60 13.88 29.67
CA ALA A 3 18.26 14.93 28.72
C ALA A 3 19.19 16.13 28.92
N TYR A 4 19.87 16.52 27.86
CA TYR A 4 20.75 17.66 27.83
C TYR A 4 20.21 18.69 26.84
N THR A 5 20.31 19.97 27.17
CA THR A 5 20.39 21.00 26.13
C THR A 5 21.77 20.92 25.50
N THR A 6 21.90 21.31 24.25
CA THR A 6 23.19 21.34 23.57
C THR A 6 23.73 22.75 23.49
N ASN A 7 25.05 22.88 23.58
CA ASN A 7 25.77 24.12 23.33
C ASN A 7 26.83 23.86 22.26
N PRO A 8 27.14 24.82 21.38
CA PRO A 8 28.21 24.67 20.43
C PRO A 8 29.57 24.55 21.15
N HIS A 9 30.32 23.52 20.89
CA HIS A 9 31.67 23.32 21.43
C HIS A 9 32.58 24.48 21.01
N PRO A 10 33.25 25.13 21.95
CA PRO A 10 33.99 26.39 21.71
C PRO A 10 35.11 26.28 20.66
N VAL A 11 35.63 25.07 20.39
CA VAL A 11 36.71 24.84 19.45
C VAL A 11 36.20 24.24 18.13
N THR A 12 35.25 23.33 18.17
CA THR A 12 34.81 22.57 16.98
C THR A 12 33.51 23.08 16.38
N GLY A 13 32.77 23.93 17.07
CA GLY A 13 31.43 24.41 16.67
C GLY A 13 30.34 23.33 16.63
N LYS A 14 30.67 22.08 16.96
CA LYS A 14 29.69 21.00 16.99
C LYS A 14 28.84 21.08 18.25
N GLU A 15 27.56 20.79 18.11
CA GLU A 15 26.64 20.65 19.24
C GLU A 15 27.12 19.56 20.21
N VAL A 16 27.37 19.93 21.46
CA VAL A 16 27.73 19.00 22.54
C VAL A 16 26.75 19.15 23.70
N PRO A 17 26.50 18.10 24.49
CA PRO A 17 25.62 18.19 25.66
C PRO A 17 26.06 19.25 26.63
N ASP A 18 25.15 20.13 27.05
CA ASP A 18 25.36 21.09 28.14
C ASP A 18 25.15 20.39 29.47
N GLU A 19 26.22 20.00 30.13
CA GLU A 19 26.17 19.33 31.42
C GLU A 19 25.63 20.24 32.57
N SER A 20 25.61 21.55 32.37
CA SER A 20 25.10 22.51 33.34
C SER A 20 23.57 22.66 33.30
N ALA A 21 22.97 22.42 32.14
CA ALA A 21 21.53 22.55 31.90
C ALA A 21 20.81 21.18 31.98
N ARG A 22 20.82 20.57 33.16
CA ARG A 22 20.17 19.27 33.41
C ARG A 22 18.66 19.41 33.46
N ARG A 23 17.94 18.61 32.69
CA ARG A 23 16.48 18.50 32.75
C ARG A 23 16.10 17.33 33.65
N ALA A 24 15.16 17.55 34.59
CA ALA A 24 14.63 16.48 35.41
C ALA A 24 13.85 15.46 34.55
N LEU A 25 14.16 14.19 34.68
CA LEU A 25 13.35 13.09 34.17
C LEU A 25 12.45 12.59 35.30
N PHE A 26 11.16 12.44 34.99
CA PHE A 26 10.19 11.94 35.95
C PHE A 26 9.84 10.51 35.61
N ASP A 27 9.92 9.61 36.58
CA ASP A 27 9.34 8.28 36.53
C ASP A 27 7.95 8.30 37.14
N TYR A 28 6.99 7.80 36.41
CA TYR A 28 5.59 7.72 36.84
C TYR A 28 5.31 6.36 37.45
N THR A 29 5.23 6.25 38.77
CA THR A 29 4.84 5.04 39.48
C THR A 29 3.32 4.91 39.52
N ASN A 30 2.79 3.72 39.21
CA ASN A 30 1.35 3.43 39.20
C ASN A 30 0.51 4.44 38.37
N PRO A 31 0.85 4.71 37.10
CA PRO A 31 0.10 5.65 36.29
C PRO A 31 -1.33 5.14 36.10
N ARG A 32 -2.30 6.06 36.21
CA ARG A 32 -3.74 5.77 36.02
C ARG A 32 -4.38 6.80 35.09
N ARG A 33 -5.51 6.43 34.49
CA ARG A 33 -6.31 7.34 33.65
C ARG A 33 -6.92 8.42 34.53
N ALA A 34 -6.89 9.66 34.07
CA ALA A 34 -7.56 10.76 34.75
C ALA A 34 -9.08 10.50 34.80
N GLU A 35 -9.68 10.78 35.93
CA GLU A 35 -11.13 10.82 36.09
C GLU A 35 -11.66 12.17 35.62
N TRP A 36 -12.66 12.15 34.74
CA TRP A 36 -13.30 13.39 34.31
C TRP A 36 -14.60 13.57 35.06
N PRO A 37 -14.97 14.84 35.38
CA PRO A 37 -16.25 15.11 36.03
C PRO A 37 -17.42 14.67 35.14
N GLN A 38 -18.54 14.38 35.77
CA GLN A 38 -19.77 14.10 35.06
C GLN A 38 -20.25 15.36 34.33
N ALA A 39 -20.57 15.23 33.05
CA ALA A 39 -21.03 16.34 32.22
C ALA A 39 -21.98 15.82 31.14
N ASP A 40 -22.98 16.63 30.79
CA ASP A 40 -23.89 16.30 29.69
C ASP A 40 -23.17 16.38 28.32
N TYR A 41 -22.29 17.34 28.16
CA TYR A 41 -21.54 17.60 26.94
C TYR A 41 -20.07 17.82 27.24
N ILE A 42 -19.21 17.29 26.38
CA ILE A 42 -17.76 17.47 26.45
C ILE A 42 -17.33 18.19 25.18
N THR A 43 -16.73 19.38 25.32
CA THR A 43 -16.20 20.15 24.20
C THR A 43 -14.77 20.54 24.48
N GLY A 44 -13.93 20.64 23.45
CA GLY A 44 -12.55 21.07 23.64
C GLY A 44 -11.72 21.16 22.36
N ASN A 45 -10.57 21.78 22.53
CA ASN A 45 -9.50 21.84 21.56
C ASN A 45 -8.24 21.23 22.22
N PRO A 46 -8.09 19.89 22.22
CA PRO A 46 -6.95 19.22 22.84
C PRO A 46 -5.64 19.57 22.15
N PRO A 47 -4.48 19.45 22.83
CA PRO A 47 -3.19 19.83 22.28
C PRO A 47 -2.83 19.07 20.99
N PHE A 48 -2.38 19.78 19.97
CA PHE A 48 -2.00 19.25 18.64
C PHE A 48 -0.54 18.79 18.65
N ILE A 49 -0.28 17.64 19.26
CA ILE A 49 1.06 17.04 19.32
C ILE A 49 1.04 15.73 18.53
N GLY A 50 1.76 15.70 17.38
CA GLY A 50 1.91 14.50 16.58
C GLY A 50 2.73 13.43 17.32
N ALA A 51 2.47 12.16 17.02
CA ALA A 51 3.10 11.01 17.70
C ALA A 51 4.63 11.06 17.74
N SER A 52 5.28 11.56 16.69
CA SER A 52 6.74 11.69 16.60
C SER A 52 7.34 12.76 17.53
N ARG A 53 6.56 13.78 17.89
CA ARG A 53 6.98 14.91 18.74
C ARG A 53 6.58 14.76 20.20
N MET A 54 5.78 13.75 20.54
CA MET A 54 5.29 13.58 21.92
C MET A 54 6.43 13.48 22.94
N ARG A 55 7.49 12.72 22.63
CA ARG A 55 8.64 12.54 23.54
C ARG A 55 9.40 13.85 23.78
N GLU A 56 9.57 14.63 22.74
CA GLU A 56 10.20 15.95 22.81
C GLU A 56 9.34 16.93 23.64
N ALA A 57 8.03 16.96 23.37
CA ALA A 57 7.11 17.92 24.00
C ALA A 57 6.75 17.56 25.44
N LEU A 58 6.59 16.27 25.78
CA LEU A 58 6.03 15.81 27.05
C LEU A 58 7.04 15.07 27.94
N GLY A 59 8.20 14.69 27.38
CA GLY A 59 9.22 13.88 28.04
C GLY A 59 8.93 12.38 27.98
N ASP A 60 10.02 11.60 27.98
CA ASP A 60 9.96 10.14 27.83
C ASP A 60 9.14 9.46 28.93
N GLY A 61 9.34 9.82 30.19
CA GLY A 61 8.65 9.20 31.32
C GLY A 61 7.14 9.36 31.25
N TYR A 62 6.64 10.55 30.86
CA TYR A 62 5.21 10.78 30.68
C TYR A 62 4.64 9.97 29.52
N VAL A 63 5.34 9.95 28.39
CA VAL A 63 4.88 9.22 27.18
C VAL A 63 4.83 7.71 27.43
N GLU A 64 5.83 7.15 28.13
CA GLU A 64 5.81 5.75 28.51
C GLU A 64 4.66 5.42 29.47
N ALA A 65 4.43 6.25 30.47
CA ALA A 65 3.32 6.10 31.41
C ALA A 65 1.97 6.18 30.68
N LEU A 66 1.81 7.16 29.78
CA LEU A 66 0.61 7.35 28.97
C LEU A 66 0.33 6.10 28.10
N ARG A 67 1.33 5.63 27.36
CA ARG A 67 1.21 4.43 26.49
C ARG A 67 0.89 3.18 27.31
N LYS A 68 1.49 3.02 28.47
CA LYS A 68 1.22 1.90 29.38
C LYS A 68 -0.25 1.86 29.83
N VAL A 69 -0.80 3.01 30.21
CA VAL A 69 -2.17 3.15 30.73
C VAL A 69 -3.23 2.97 29.64
N TRP A 70 -2.91 3.34 28.39
CA TRP A 70 -3.80 3.26 27.25
C TRP A 70 -3.48 2.11 26.29
N LYS A 71 -2.64 1.16 26.73
CA LYS A 71 -2.24 0.01 25.92
C LYS A 71 -3.47 -0.79 25.48
N GLY A 72 -3.58 -1.02 24.16
CA GLY A 72 -4.69 -1.72 23.54
C GLY A 72 -5.89 -0.82 23.20
N ASP A 73 -5.97 0.40 23.70
CA ASP A 73 -7.04 1.36 23.40
C ASP A 73 -6.60 2.43 22.40
N VAL A 74 -5.43 3.00 22.58
CA VAL A 74 -4.86 4.00 21.66
C VAL A 74 -3.55 3.44 21.09
N PRO A 75 -3.40 3.39 19.76
CA PRO A 75 -2.13 2.98 19.13
C PRO A 75 -0.96 3.89 19.56
N GLU A 76 0.24 3.33 19.73
CA GLU A 76 1.43 4.10 20.10
C GLU A 76 1.83 5.16 19.07
N SER A 77 1.42 4.95 17.80
CA SER A 77 1.64 5.86 16.68
C SER A 77 0.50 6.85 16.46
N ALA A 78 -0.50 6.89 17.36
CA ALA A 78 -1.56 7.89 17.31
C ALA A 78 -1.12 9.23 17.91
N ASP A 79 -1.67 10.32 17.41
CA ASP A 79 -1.42 11.67 17.90
C ASP A 79 -1.98 11.86 19.32
N PHE A 80 -1.39 12.80 20.07
CA PHE A 80 -1.73 13.02 21.48
C PHE A 80 -3.22 13.32 21.69
N VAL A 81 -3.85 14.07 20.79
CA VAL A 81 -5.28 14.39 20.83
C VAL A 81 -6.18 13.15 20.89
N MET A 82 -5.73 12.00 20.40
CA MET A 82 -6.52 10.78 20.36
C MET A 82 -6.76 10.17 21.75
N PHE A 83 -5.95 10.49 22.73
CA PHE A 83 -6.19 10.08 24.12
C PHE A 83 -7.41 10.80 24.73
N TRP A 84 -7.64 12.08 24.39
CA TRP A 84 -8.86 12.81 24.75
C TRP A 84 -10.06 12.26 24.04
N TRP A 85 -9.91 12.01 22.74
CA TRP A 85 -10.99 11.46 21.91
C TRP A 85 -11.45 10.10 22.44
N GLN A 86 -10.51 9.18 22.72
CA GLN A 86 -10.78 7.88 23.32
C GLN A 86 -11.51 8.03 24.67
N LYS A 87 -11.04 8.90 25.54
CA LYS A 87 -11.63 9.11 26.87
C LYS A 87 -13.06 9.65 26.79
N ALA A 88 -13.31 10.64 25.94
CA ALA A 88 -14.62 11.20 25.73
C ALA A 88 -15.60 10.16 25.10
N ALA A 89 -15.11 9.37 24.13
CA ALA A 89 -15.90 8.30 23.54
C ALA A 89 -16.30 7.22 24.55
N GLU A 90 -15.40 6.83 25.46
CA GLU A 90 -15.74 5.92 26.57
C GLU A 90 -16.87 6.49 27.45
N LEU A 91 -16.82 7.76 27.80
CA LEU A 91 -17.84 8.40 28.64
C LEU A 91 -19.20 8.47 27.95
N VAL A 92 -19.23 8.75 26.65
CA VAL A 92 -20.49 8.75 25.88
C VAL A 92 -21.01 7.33 25.71
N ARG A 93 -20.16 6.36 25.40
CA ARG A 93 -20.53 4.94 25.29
C ARG A 93 -21.12 4.38 26.59
N ASP A 94 -20.55 4.82 27.72
CA ASP A 94 -20.97 4.37 29.06
C ASP A 94 -22.19 5.16 29.61
N GLY A 95 -22.73 6.11 28.84
CA GLY A 95 -23.89 6.94 29.22
C GLY A 95 -23.59 8.02 30.24
N LYS A 96 -22.32 8.32 30.49
CA LYS A 96 -21.85 9.36 31.43
C LYS A 96 -21.81 10.75 30.79
N ALA A 97 -21.89 10.82 29.48
CA ALA A 97 -22.07 12.05 28.71
C ALA A 97 -23.00 11.78 27.53
N LYS A 98 -23.74 12.79 27.06
CA LYS A 98 -24.66 12.69 25.93
C LYS A 98 -23.95 12.79 24.60
N ARG A 99 -22.98 13.68 24.47
CA ARG A 99 -22.21 13.93 23.26
C ARG A 99 -20.85 14.53 23.62
N PHE A 100 -19.89 14.39 22.70
CA PHE A 100 -18.67 15.18 22.74
C PHE A 100 -18.34 15.75 21.38
N GLY A 101 -17.64 16.89 21.37
CA GLY A 101 -17.13 17.53 20.16
C GLY A 101 -15.74 18.07 20.36
N PHE A 102 -14.83 17.76 19.44
CA PHE A 102 -13.45 18.22 19.50
C PHE A 102 -13.01 18.87 18.20
N ILE A 103 -12.17 19.90 18.35
CA ILE A 103 -11.31 20.39 17.31
C ILE A 103 -10.02 19.59 17.40
N THR A 104 -9.56 19.06 16.28
CA THR A 104 -8.35 18.23 16.17
C THR A 104 -7.56 18.65 14.95
N THR A 105 -6.36 18.14 14.76
CA THR A 105 -5.69 18.27 13.46
C THR A 105 -6.42 17.42 12.40
N ASN A 106 -6.33 17.81 11.13
CA ASN A 106 -6.90 17.02 10.03
C ASN A 106 -6.28 15.61 9.92
N SER A 107 -5.13 15.36 10.58
CA SER A 107 -4.54 14.02 10.69
C SER A 107 -5.42 12.99 11.43
N ILE A 108 -6.53 13.41 12.06
CA ILE A 108 -7.47 12.51 12.75
C ILE A 108 -7.98 11.39 11.84
N HIS A 109 -8.14 11.64 10.53
CA HIS A 109 -8.59 10.65 9.56
C HIS A 109 -7.47 9.70 9.08
N GLN A 110 -6.20 9.92 9.48
CA GLN A 110 -5.08 9.05 9.12
C GLN A 110 -5.11 7.71 9.87
N THR A 111 -4.45 6.71 9.31
CA THR A 111 -4.58 5.30 9.69
C THR A 111 -4.54 5.02 11.20
N PHE A 112 -3.60 5.58 11.95
CA PHE A 112 -3.45 5.26 13.38
C PHE A 112 -4.47 6.00 14.25
N ASN A 113 -4.75 7.26 13.94
CA ASN A 113 -5.75 8.06 14.64
C ASN A 113 -7.16 7.53 14.38
N ARG A 114 -7.46 7.24 13.12
CA ARG A 114 -8.74 6.71 12.68
C ARG A 114 -9.13 5.40 13.37
N ARG A 115 -8.18 4.49 13.67
CA ARG A 115 -8.44 3.23 14.39
C ARG A 115 -9.10 3.44 15.74
N VAL A 116 -8.83 4.56 16.40
CA VAL A 116 -9.48 4.92 17.66
C VAL A 116 -10.97 5.21 17.42
N ILE A 117 -11.30 5.97 16.39
CA ILE A 117 -12.67 6.31 16.01
C ILE A 117 -13.43 5.06 15.54
N GLU A 118 -12.86 4.34 14.61
CA GLU A 118 -13.44 3.16 13.96
C GLU A 118 -13.93 2.13 14.97
N ARG A 119 -13.16 1.88 16.02
CA ARG A 119 -13.48 0.96 17.09
C ARG A 119 -14.82 1.25 17.79
N PHE A 120 -15.18 2.52 17.93
CA PHE A 120 -16.45 2.93 18.52
C PHE A 120 -17.61 2.94 17.51
N LEU A 121 -17.33 3.27 16.25
CA LEU A 121 -18.35 3.28 15.19
C LEU A 121 -18.76 1.86 14.80
N THR A 122 -17.85 0.88 14.90
CA THR A 122 -18.11 -0.53 14.54
C THR A 122 -18.47 -1.42 15.73
N ASP A 123 -18.57 -0.88 16.93
CA ASP A 123 -19.00 -1.65 18.11
C ASP A 123 -20.46 -2.11 17.93
N THR A 124 -20.68 -3.43 17.97
CA THR A 124 -22.02 -4.02 17.76
C THR A 124 -22.93 -3.93 18.96
N LYS A 125 -22.38 -3.69 20.17
CA LYS A 125 -23.16 -3.67 21.41
C LYS A 125 -23.53 -2.26 21.84
N LYS A 126 -22.59 -1.34 21.78
CA LYS A 126 -22.76 0.05 22.19
C LYS A 126 -22.08 0.99 21.19
N PRO A 127 -22.59 1.04 19.97
CA PRO A 127 -22.00 1.86 18.92
C PRO A 127 -22.10 3.34 19.23
N LEU A 128 -21.15 4.10 18.71
CA LEU A 128 -21.26 5.54 18.59
C LEU A 128 -21.38 5.89 17.10
N HIS A 129 -21.83 7.10 16.80
CA HIS A 129 -21.82 7.65 15.45
C HIS A 129 -21.29 9.07 15.46
N LEU A 130 -20.71 9.48 14.34
CA LEU A 130 -20.35 10.87 14.13
C LEU A 130 -21.61 11.64 13.72
N ALA A 131 -22.09 12.51 14.60
CA ALA A 131 -23.27 13.33 14.35
C ALA A 131 -22.93 14.56 13.46
N TYR A 132 -21.67 14.96 13.46
CA TYR A 132 -21.17 16.09 12.66
C TYR A 132 -19.67 15.92 12.40
N ALA A 133 -19.21 16.31 11.21
CA ALA A 133 -17.79 16.39 10.88
C ALA A 133 -17.49 17.50 9.87
N ILE A 134 -16.34 18.18 10.07
CA ILE A 134 -15.59 18.91 9.06
C ILE A 134 -14.22 18.26 9.00
N PRO A 135 -13.86 17.54 7.93
CA PRO A 135 -12.61 16.77 7.88
C PRO A 135 -11.36 17.63 7.70
N ASP A 136 -11.50 18.80 7.07
CA ASP A 136 -10.39 19.66 6.70
C ASP A 136 -10.83 21.11 6.60
N HIS A 137 -10.43 21.94 7.54
CA HIS A 137 -10.77 23.36 7.62
C HIS A 137 -9.48 24.16 7.85
N PRO A 138 -9.27 25.29 7.14
CA PRO A 138 -8.15 26.16 7.41
C PRO A 138 -8.26 26.75 8.83
N TRP A 139 -7.15 26.77 9.56
CA TRP A 139 -7.06 27.37 10.87
C TRP A 139 -5.82 28.24 10.92
N ILE A 140 -6.00 29.52 11.18
CA ILE A 140 -4.90 30.47 11.31
C ILE A 140 -4.65 30.64 12.80
N ASP A 141 -3.44 30.24 13.25
CA ASP A 141 -2.96 30.63 14.56
C ASP A 141 -2.25 31.99 14.41
N SER A 142 -2.91 33.04 14.89
CA SER A 142 -2.46 34.42 14.75
C SER A 142 -1.14 34.71 15.50
N ALA A 143 -0.69 33.81 16.36
CA ALA A 143 0.52 34.03 17.17
C ALA A 143 1.82 33.65 16.44
N ASP A 144 1.81 32.63 15.56
CA ASP A 144 3.02 32.10 14.90
C ASP A 144 2.96 32.06 13.37
N GLY A 145 1.86 32.47 12.74
CA GLY A 145 1.72 32.53 11.28
C GLY A 145 1.73 31.17 10.56
N ALA A 146 1.71 30.06 11.30
CA ALA A 146 1.65 28.73 10.70
C ALA A 146 0.21 28.37 10.34
N ALA A 147 -0.08 28.24 9.05
CA ALA A 147 -1.35 27.75 8.59
C ALA A 147 -1.51 26.26 8.96
N VAL A 148 -2.33 25.97 9.97
CA VAL A 148 -2.68 24.62 10.39
C VAL A 148 -4.04 24.26 9.80
N ARG A 149 -4.21 23.02 9.36
CA ARG A 149 -5.52 22.48 8.97
C ARG A 149 -6.07 21.63 10.09
N ILE A 150 -7.34 21.85 10.42
CA ILE A 150 -8.04 21.18 11.51
C ILE A 150 -9.18 20.31 10.99
N ALA A 151 -9.61 19.38 11.83
CA ALA A 151 -10.89 18.70 11.69
C ALA A 151 -11.76 18.98 12.90
N MET A 152 -13.07 19.05 12.70
CA MET A 152 -14.07 19.18 13.76
C MET A 152 -14.95 17.93 13.76
N THR A 153 -15.18 17.33 14.91
CA THR A 153 -16.06 16.17 15.05
C THR A 153 -17.00 16.31 16.21
N VAL A 154 -18.25 15.87 16.04
CA VAL A 154 -19.19 15.67 17.13
C VAL A 154 -19.65 14.22 17.11
N THR A 155 -19.54 13.55 18.24
CA THR A 155 -19.87 12.12 18.39
C THR A 155 -21.01 11.94 19.38
N ALA A 156 -21.93 11.03 19.08
CA ALA A 156 -23.12 10.72 19.86
C ALA A 156 -23.34 9.19 19.94
N PRO A 157 -24.15 8.68 20.92
CA PRO A 157 -24.42 7.25 21.06
C PRO A 157 -25.38 6.74 19.98
N GLY A 158 -25.27 5.44 19.69
CA GLY A 158 -26.15 4.73 18.75
C GLY A 158 -25.71 4.84 17.29
N HIS A 159 -26.59 4.36 16.39
CA HIS A 159 -26.44 4.46 14.95
C HIS A 159 -27.37 5.54 14.41
N SER A 160 -26.82 6.53 13.73
CA SER A 160 -27.60 7.58 13.05
C SER A 160 -26.78 8.20 11.93
N GLU A 161 -27.46 8.86 11.03
CA GLU A 161 -26.81 9.76 10.08
C GLU A 161 -26.26 10.99 10.77
N GLY A 162 -25.15 11.50 10.28
CA GLY A 162 -24.56 12.77 10.67
C GLY A 162 -24.54 13.78 9.53
N ILE A 163 -24.03 14.95 9.84
CA ILE A 163 -23.84 16.05 8.91
C ILE A 163 -22.35 16.15 8.58
N LEU A 164 -22.02 16.10 7.30
CA LEU A 164 -20.68 16.37 6.78
C LEU A 164 -20.69 17.76 6.15
N GLU A 165 -19.76 18.61 6.60
CA GLU A 165 -19.47 19.88 5.92
C GLU A 165 -18.06 19.83 5.34
N LYS A 166 -17.94 20.13 4.04
CA LYS A 166 -16.67 20.19 3.32
C LYS A 166 -16.39 21.63 2.90
N VAL A 167 -15.16 22.08 3.09
CA VAL A 167 -14.68 23.34 2.52
C VAL A 167 -14.54 23.16 1.02
N ILE A 168 -15.32 23.92 0.24
CA ILE A 168 -15.33 23.88 -1.24
C ILE A 168 -14.65 25.10 -1.87
N ALA A 169 -14.49 26.19 -1.11
CA ALA A 169 -13.73 27.35 -1.53
C ALA A 169 -13.13 28.06 -0.31
N GLU A 170 -11.94 28.63 -0.50
CA GLU A 170 -11.22 29.42 0.48
C GLU A 170 -10.84 30.75 -0.17
N GLN A 171 -11.17 31.87 0.46
CA GLN A 171 -10.79 33.20 0.02
C GLN A 171 -10.05 33.92 1.14
N ALA A 172 -8.82 34.31 0.88
CA ALA A 172 -8.03 35.06 1.86
C ALA A 172 -8.61 36.49 2.01
N ARG A 173 -8.79 36.92 3.25
CA ARG A 173 -9.16 38.27 3.61
C ARG A 173 -7.92 39.15 3.82
N GLU A 174 -8.11 40.47 3.76
CA GLU A 174 -7.05 41.44 4.05
C GLU A 174 -6.56 41.40 5.50
N ASP A 175 -7.38 40.90 6.43
CA ASP A 175 -7.05 40.72 7.86
C ASP A 175 -6.26 39.43 8.16
N GLY A 176 -5.95 38.64 7.14
CA GLY A 176 -5.21 37.38 7.27
C GLY A 176 -6.10 36.16 7.59
N GLU A 177 -7.40 36.35 7.79
CA GLU A 177 -8.37 35.25 7.93
C GLU A 177 -8.80 34.72 6.56
N ASN A 178 -9.33 33.51 6.52
CA ASN A 178 -9.90 32.91 5.32
C ASN A 178 -11.42 32.81 5.43
N ASP A 179 -12.13 33.40 4.47
CA ASP A 179 -13.54 33.07 4.27
C ASP A 179 -13.64 31.71 3.63
N VAL A 180 -14.42 30.82 4.21
CA VAL A 180 -14.65 29.48 3.70
C VAL A 180 -16.09 29.31 3.25
N THR A 181 -16.27 28.69 2.09
CA THR A 181 -17.58 28.24 1.64
C THR A 181 -17.69 26.75 1.96
N LEU A 182 -18.76 26.38 2.67
CA LEU A 182 -19.02 25.00 3.07
C LEU A 182 -20.13 24.37 2.22
N SER A 183 -19.91 23.15 1.80
CA SER A 183 -20.94 22.26 1.24
C SER A 183 -21.40 21.32 2.33
N ARG A 184 -22.72 21.18 2.50
CA ARG A 184 -23.33 20.32 3.52
C ARG A 184 -23.98 19.10 2.89
N SER A 185 -23.66 17.92 3.42
CA SER A 185 -24.30 16.64 3.06
C SER A 185 -24.69 15.87 4.32
N ARG A 186 -25.65 14.95 4.19
CA ARG A 186 -26.16 14.15 5.30
C ARG A 186 -26.09 12.66 4.95
N GLY A 187 -25.62 11.84 5.89
CA GLY A 187 -25.49 10.40 5.72
C GLY A 187 -24.69 9.77 6.85
N VAL A 188 -24.43 8.47 6.75
CA VAL A 188 -23.59 7.75 7.72
C VAL A 188 -22.13 8.16 7.53
N LEU A 189 -21.56 8.78 8.56
CA LEU A 189 -20.17 9.21 8.57
C LEU A 189 -19.26 8.05 8.99
N ALA A 190 -18.31 7.72 8.15
CA ALA A 190 -17.27 6.74 8.45
C ALA A 190 -16.11 7.37 9.26
N ALA A 191 -15.22 6.54 9.80
CA ALA A 191 -14.09 6.98 10.63
C ALA A 191 -13.05 7.84 9.89
N ASN A 192 -13.09 7.87 8.56
CA ASN A 192 -12.31 8.79 7.72
C ASN A 192 -12.96 10.17 7.55
N LEU A 193 -14.03 10.45 8.28
CA LEU A 193 -14.83 11.67 8.23
C LEU A 193 -15.46 11.93 6.85
N GLN A 194 -15.84 10.88 6.12
CA GLN A 194 -16.54 10.96 4.86
C GLN A 194 -17.89 10.22 4.95
N ILE A 195 -18.85 10.63 4.13
CA ILE A 195 -20.10 9.89 3.93
C ILE A 195 -19.89 8.90 2.79
N GLY A 196 -20.43 7.69 2.92
CA GLY A 196 -20.44 6.66 1.88
C GLY A 196 -19.68 5.40 2.24
N ALA A 197 -19.12 4.73 1.23
CA ALA A 197 -18.45 3.44 1.40
C ALA A 197 -17.29 3.51 2.39
N ASP A 198 -17.32 2.67 3.41
CA ASP A 198 -16.18 2.53 4.32
C ASP A 198 -15.09 1.67 3.67
N ILE A 199 -14.25 2.32 2.85
CA ILE A 199 -13.12 1.67 2.18
C ILE A 199 -12.12 1.08 3.19
N ASN A 200 -12.12 1.58 4.42
CA ASN A 200 -11.18 1.15 5.45
C ASN A 200 -11.57 -0.18 6.09
N SER A 201 -12.85 -0.54 6.05
CA SER A 201 -13.33 -1.84 6.49
C SER A 201 -12.84 -3.00 5.61
N THR A 202 -12.31 -2.68 4.42
CA THR A 202 -11.81 -3.69 3.49
C THR A 202 -10.58 -4.42 4.01
N CYS A 203 -10.47 -5.70 3.68
CA CYS A 203 -9.36 -6.58 4.07
C CYS A 203 -8.52 -7.01 2.86
N GLU A 204 -7.31 -7.44 3.12
CA GLU A 204 -6.48 -8.05 2.08
C GLU A 204 -7.09 -9.36 1.61
N ILE A 205 -7.07 -9.57 0.30
CA ILE A 205 -7.59 -10.74 -0.39
C ILE A 205 -6.42 -11.64 -0.79
N LYS A 206 -6.47 -12.93 -0.46
CA LYS A 206 -5.40 -13.89 -0.75
C LYS A 206 -5.13 -14.03 -2.24
N SER A 207 -6.18 -13.93 -3.06
CA SER A 207 -6.06 -13.98 -4.53
C SER A 207 -5.07 -12.99 -5.11
N ASN A 208 -4.81 -11.87 -4.40
CA ASN A 208 -3.89 -10.82 -4.84
C ASN A 208 -2.47 -10.96 -4.23
N SER A 209 -2.25 -11.94 -3.35
CA SER A 209 -1.00 -12.05 -2.60
C SER A 209 0.19 -12.44 -3.49
N TYR A 210 1.39 -12.00 -3.10
CA TYR A 210 2.71 -12.38 -3.64
C TYR A 210 3.03 -11.90 -5.06
N ILE A 211 2.13 -11.27 -5.78
CA ILE A 211 2.34 -10.83 -7.17
C ILE A 211 2.54 -9.33 -7.33
N CYS A 212 2.30 -8.53 -6.28
CA CYS A 212 2.50 -7.08 -6.30
C CYS A 212 3.51 -6.67 -5.23
N TRP A 213 4.51 -5.85 -5.61
CA TRP A 213 5.59 -5.45 -4.70
C TRP A 213 6.31 -4.18 -5.17
N GLU A 214 6.95 -3.48 -4.23
CA GLU A 214 7.79 -2.31 -4.50
C GLU A 214 9.11 -2.75 -5.14
N GLY A 215 9.54 -2.10 -6.21
CA GLY A 215 10.77 -2.40 -6.92
C GLY A 215 12.03 -2.39 -6.05
N MET A 216 13.17 -2.62 -6.65
CA MET A 216 14.44 -2.86 -5.97
C MET A 216 15.14 -1.56 -5.59
N LYS A 217 16.00 -1.63 -4.55
CA LYS A 217 16.87 -0.50 -4.16
C LYS A 217 18.33 -0.93 -4.26
N PRO A 218 19.08 -0.38 -5.19
CA PRO A 218 20.52 -0.65 -5.30
C PRO A 218 21.29 -0.24 -4.04
N HIS A 219 20.99 0.93 -3.45
CA HIS A 219 21.77 1.53 -2.36
C HIS A 219 23.26 1.61 -2.70
N GLY A 220 23.59 2.43 -3.68
CA GLY A 220 24.92 2.70 -4.21
C GLY A 220 24.83 3.12 -5.67
N LYS A 221 25.33 4.30 -5.98
CA LYS A 221 25.28 4.84 -7.36
C LYS A 221 26.10 4.00 -8.34
N GLY A 222 27.16 3.35 -7.86
CA GLY A 222 28.05 2.52 -8.67
C GLY A 222 27.40 1.24 -9.22
N PHE A 223 26.18 0.87 -8.78
CA PHE A 223 25.44 -0.22 -9.43
C PHE A 223 24.81 0.17 -10.77
N LEU A 224 24.70 1.47 -11.05
CA LEU A 224 24.06 1.97 -12.25
C LEU A 224 25.13 2.46 -13.23
N LEU A 225 25.01 2.01 -14.48
CA LEU A 225 25.91 2.33 -15.57
C LEU A 225 25.12 3.01 -16.70
N THR A 226 25.75 3.96 -17.35
CA THR A 226 25.36 4.38 -18.69
C THR A 226 25.80 3.32 -19.71
N GLN A 227 25.24 3.36 -20.91
CA GLN A 227 25.67 2.47 -21.99
C GLN A 227 27.18 2.56 -22.25
N LYS A 228 27.73 3.77 -22.28
CA LYS A 228 29.17 4.00 -22.50
C LYS A 228 30.06 3.38 -21.40
N GLU A 229 29.63 3.46 -20.16
CA GLU A 229 30.35 2.85 -19.03
C GLU A 229 30.29 1.32 -19.10
N ALA A 230 29.14 0.75 -19.47
CA ALA A 230 29.00 -0.69 -19.68
C ALA A 230 29.93 -1.18 -20.82
N GLU A 231 29.97 -0.48 -21.95
CA GLU A 231 30.85 -0.76 -23.08
C GLU A 231 32.34 -0.68 -22.66
N ALA A 232 32.73 0.31 -21.87
CA ALA A 232 34.08 0.44 -21.35
C ALA A 232 34.47 -0.72 -20.42
N LEU A 233 33.49 -1.37 -19.77
CA LEU A 233 33.68 -2.57 -18.94
C LEU A 233 33.63 -3.87 -19.75
N GLY A 234 33.48 -3.79 -21.08
CA GLY A 234 33.45 -4.93 -21.99
C GLY A 234 32.07 -5.53 -22.26
N PHE A 235 30.99 -4.81 -21.92
CA PHE A 235 29.62 -5.23 -22.16
C PHE A 235 28.98 -4.44 -23.31
N TRP A 236 28.85 -5.05 -24.47
CA TRP A 236 28.29 -4.44 -25.67
C TRP A 236 26.81 -4.78 -25.80
N LEU A 237 25.96 -3.77 -26.02
CA LEU A 237 24.51 -3.94 -26.25
C LEU A 237 24.25 -4.44 -27.67
N ASN A 238 24.48 -5.72 -27.92
CA ASN A 238 24.05 -6.39 -29.13
C ASN A 238 22.86 -7.28 -28.74
N ASP A 239 21.63 -6.92 -29.05
CA ASP A 239 20.34 -7.65 -29.03
C ASP A 239 20.17 -8.91 -28.12
N ALA A 240 21.19 -9.32 -27.37
CA ALA A 240 21.20 -10.43 -26.43
C ALA A 240 21.11 -9.94 -24.98
N PRO A 241 20.47 -10.70 -24.09
CA PRO A 241 20.46 -10.38 -22.66
C PRO A 241 21.88 -10.35 -22.13
N LEU A 242 22.33 -9.16 -21.70
CA LEU A 242 23.66 -8.91 -21.14
C LEU A 242 23.70 -9.36 -19.67
N ASP A 243 23.63 -10.67 -19.42
CA ASP A 243 23.85 -11.14 -18.04
C ASP A 243 25.25 -10.70 -17.58
N PRO A 244 25.42 -9.95 -16.46
CA PRO A 244 24.42 -9.62 -15.44
C PRO A 244 23.86 -8.19 -15.53
N LEU A 245 24.00 -7.50 -16.66
CA LEU A 245 23.46 -6.16 -16.83
C LEU A 245 21.98 -6.22 -17.21
N ARG A 246 21.17 -5.41 -16.51
CA ARG A 246 19.74 -5.30 -16.77
C ARG A 246 19.33 -3.87 -16.98
N ARG A 247 18.36 -3.62 -17.84
CA ARG A 247 17.79 -2.29 -18.05
C ARG A 247 17.14 -1.79 -16.76
N TYR A 248 17.67 -0.74 -16.16
CA TYR A 248 17.16 -0.14 -14.94
C TYR A 248 16.07 0.89 -15.26
N VAL A 249 14.90 0.74 -14.69
CA VAL A 249 13.73 1.59 -14.96
C VAL A 249 13.22 2.18 -13.66
N ASN A 250 13.09 3.51 -13.61
CA ASN A 250 12.46 4.20 -12.50
C ASN A 250 11.20 4.98 -12.94
N GLY A 251 10.58 5.73 -12.01
CA GLY A 251 9.36 6.48 -12.28
C GLY A 251 9.50 7.47 -13.43
N ARG A 252 10.62 8.20 -13.53
CA ARG A 252 10.88 9.16 -14.61
C ARG A 252 11.03 8.50 -15.97
N ASP A 253 11.61 7.31 -16.01
CA ASP A 253 11.78 6.57 -17.27
C ASP A 253 10.42 6.15 -17.87
N ILE A 254 9.34 6.18 -17.06
CA ILE A 254 7.97 5.89 -17.49
C ILE A 254 7.18 7.17 -17.77
N THR A 255 7.21 8.12 -16.84
CA THR A 255 6.38 9.33 -16.94
C THR A 255 6.95 10.41 -17.85
N ASP A 256 8.24 10.37 -18.08
CA ASP A 256 9.04 11.36 -18.81
C ASP A 256 9.80 10.66 -19.95
N SER A 257 11.10 10.80 -20.02
CA SER A 257 11.96 10.19 -21.06
C SER A 257 12.88 9.12 -20.47
N PRO A 258 13.02 7.95 -21.13
CA PRO A 258 13.93 6.88 -20.70
C PRO A 258 15.39 7.35 -20.67
N ARG A 259 16.09 7.12 -19.56
CA ARG A 259 17.52 7.51 -19.39
C ARG A 259 18.48 6.46 -19.94
N GLY A 260 18.02 5.27 -20.30
CA GLY A 260 18.86 4.20 -20.85
C GLY A 260 19.88 3.63 -19.85
N LEU A 261 19.61 3.69 -18.54
CA LEU A 261 20.52 3.17 -17.52
C LEU A 261 20.47 1.65 -17.43
N LEU A 262 21.62 1.06 -17.17
CA LEU A 262 21.81 -0.35 -16.89
C LEU A 262 22.17 -0.55 -15.42
N ALA A 263 21.71 -1.64 -14.82
CA ALA A 263 22.06 -2.02 -13.46
C ALA A 263 22.84 -3.33 -13.44
N ILE A 264 23.89 -3.37 -12.63
CA ILE A 264 24.70 -4.56 -12.36
C ILE A 264 23.92 -5.44 -11.39
N ASP A 265 23.32 -6.52 -11.88
CA ASP A 265 22.45 -7.40 -11.09
C ASP A 265 23.12 -8.76 -10.83
N LEU A 266 23.88 -8.83 -9.73
CA LEU A 266 24.57 -10.04 -9.29
C LEU A 266 23.75 -10.87 -8.28
N PHE A 267 22.42 -10.66 -8.26
CA PHE A 267 21.54 -11.37 -7.34
C PHE A 267 21.58 -12.89 -7.56
N GLY A 268 21.79 -13.63 -6.48
CA GLY A 268 21.86 -15.11 -6.51
C GLY A 268 23.29 -15.64 -6.65
N LEU A 269 24.28 -14.79 -6.89
CA LEU A 269 25.69 -15.18 -6.95
C LEU A 269 26.41 -14.81 -5.64
N THR A 270 27.32 -15.67 -5.24
CA THR A 270 28.29 -15.39 -4.16
C THR A 270 29.33 -14.37 -4.64
N GLU A 271 30.06 -13.75 -3.72
CA GLU A 271 31.14 -12.83 -4.06
C GLU A 271 32.22 -13.50 -4.94
N MET A 272 32.56 -14.77 -4.62
CA MET A 272 33.53 -15.54 -5.37
C MET A 272 33.05 -15.86 -6.79
N GLU A 273 31.82 -16.34 -6.96
CA GLU A 273 31.21 -16.59 -8.28
C GLU A 273 31.12 -15.30 -9.12
N SER A 274 30.73 -14.19 -8.48
CA SER A 274 30.65 -12.87 -9.14
C SER A 274 32.03 -12.42 -9.62
N THR A 275 33.07 -12.61 -8.81
CA THR A 275 34.46 -12.25 -9.16
C THR A 275 35.01 -13.12 -10.29
N GLN A 276 34.69 -14.43 -10.27
CA GLN A 276 35.15 -15.36 -11.32
C GLN A 276 34.43 -15.11 -12.66
N ARG A 277 33.14 -14.86 -12.64
CA ARG A 277 32.33 -14.71 -13.84
C ARG A 277 32.41 -13.31 -14.44
N PHE A 278 32.50 -12.28 -13.60
CA PHE A 278 32.39 -10.86 -14.01
C PHE A 278 33.47 -9.99 -13.36
N PRO A 279 34.77 -10.25 -13.58
CA PRO A 279 35.87 -9.57 -12.87
C PRO A 279 35.89 -8.05 -13.10
N SER A 280 35.57 -7.56 -14.31
CA SER A 280 35.53 -6.13 -14.61
C SER A 280 34.44 -5.39 -13.83
N LEU A 281 33.23 -5.99 -13.71
CA LEU A 281 32.14 -5.43 -12.92
C LEU A 281 32.44 -5.47 -11.43
N MET A 282 33.05 -6.55 -10.93
CA MET A 282 33.44 -6.64 -9.52
C MET A 282 34.52 -5.61 -9.16
N ASN A 283 35.50 -5.38 -10.01
CA ASN A 283 36.48 -4.29 -9.82
C ASN A 283 35.84 -2.91 -9.81
N HIS A 284 34.86 -2.69 -10.70
CA HIS A 284 34.05 -1.46 -10.68
C HIS A 284 33.28 -1.31 -9.36
N LEU A 285 32.58 -2.34 -8.91
CA LEU A 285 31.84 -2.30 -7.65
C LEU A 285 32.76 -2.15 -6.42
N LEU A 286 33.95 -2.75 -6.45
CA LEU A 286 34.94 -2.64 -5.38
C LEU A 286 35.37 -1.17 -5.17
N THR A 287 35.47 -0.40 -6.23
CA THR A 287 35.87 1.01 -6.19
C THR A 287 34.71 1.96 -5.99
N ALA A 288 33.56 1.69 -6.62
CA ALA A 288 32.42 2.61 -6.68
C ALA A 288 31.34 2.36 -5.60
N VAL A 289 31.28 1.14 -5.04
CA VAL A 289 30.22 0.74 -4.09
C VAL A 289 30.77 0.35 -2.73
N LYS A 290 31.80 -0.49 -2.69
CA LYS A 290 32.31 -1.05 -1.44
C LYS A 290 32.70 -0.02 -0.37
N PRO A 291 33.37 1.10 -0.69
CA PRO A 291 33.75 2.11 0.33
C PRO A 291 32.53 2.71 1.05
N GLU A 292 31.42 2.98 0.32
CA GLU A 292 30.18 3.45 0.91
C GLU A 292 29.51 2.36 1.77
N ARG A 293 29.58 1.11 1.31
CA ARG A 293 29.00 -0.04 2.01
C ARG A 293 29.72 -0.38 3.30
N ASP A 294 31.03 -0.28 3.34
CA ASP A 294 31.85 -0.55 4.52
C ASP A 294 31.53 0.41 5.68
N LEU A 295 31.11 1.64 5.36
CA LEU A 295 30.67 2.66 6.32
C LEU A 295 29.20 2.53 6.75
N ASN A 296 28.44 1.62 6.17
CA ASN A 296 27.01 1.49 6.45
C ASN A 296 26.77 0.83 7.81
N ASN A 297 25.81 1.35 8.59
CA ASN A 297 25.44 0.81 9.90
C ASN A 297 24.79 -0.59 9.81
N ARG A 298 24.19 -0.95 8.67
CA ARG A 298 23.55 -2.26 8.45
C ARG A 298 24.58 -3.31 8.06
N GLU A 299 24.79 -4.30 8.92
CA GLU A 299 25.73 -5.39 8.68
C GLU A 299 25.47 -6.16 7.38
N THR A 300 24.19 -6.37 7.04
CA THR A 300 23.81 -7.04 5.78
C THR A 300 24.30 -6.31 4.53
N TYR A 301 24.39 -4.98 4.57
CA TYR A 301 24.89 -4.17 3.45
C TYR A 301 26.42 -4.25 3.34
N ARG A 302 27.13 -4.32 4.47
CA ARG A 302 28.58 -4.52 4.48
C ARG A 302 28.96 -5.92 3.99
N LYS A 303 28.29 -6.96 4.51
CA LYS A 303 28.57 -8.36 4.16
C LYS A 303 28.25 -8.70 2.70
N ASN A 304 27.18 -8.11 2.17
CA ASN A 304 26.71 -8.38 0.80
C ASN A 304 26.89 -7.14 -0.10
N TRP A 305 28.06 -6.57 -0.07
CA TRP A 305 28.34 -5.27 -0.72
C TRP A 305 28.25 -5.32 -2.25
N TRP A 306 28.42 -6.50 -2.88
CA TRP A 306 28.44 -6.68 -4.34
C TRP A 306 27.07 -6.78 -5.00
N TYR A 307 25.98 -6.82 -4.23
CA TYR A 307 24.64 -6.77 -4.78
C TYR A 307 23.72 -5.78 -4.04
N PHE A 308 22.53 -5.58 -4.56
CA PHE A 308 21.59 -4.55 -4.08
C PHE A 308 21.32 -4.65 -2.58
N GLY A 309 21.17 -3.50 -1.93
CA GLY A 309 20.79 -3.42 -0.52
C GLY A 309 19.40 -4.03 -0.26
N GLU A 310 18.45 -3.79 -1.17
CA GLU A 310 17.12 -4.40 -1.13
C GLU A 310 16.79 -5.11 -2.45
N PRO A 311 17.25 -6.35 -2.65
CA PRO A 311 17.10 -7.07 -3.92
C PRO A 311 15.72 -7.72 -4.11
N ARG A 312 14.80 -7.60 -3.14
CA ARG A 312 13.45 -8.20 -3.16
C ARG A 312 13.44 -9.72 -3.34
N ARG A 313 14.27 -10.42 -2.56
CA ARG A 313 14.48 -11.90 -2.65
C ARG A 313 13.19 -12.71 -2.74
N ASN A 314 12.19 -12.39 -1.92
CA ASN A 314 10.94 -13.14 -1.82
C ASN A 314 9.95 -12.80 -2.96
N ASN A 315 10.15 -11.70 -3.68
CA ASN A 315 9.23 -11.21 -4.69
C ASN A 315 9.73 -11.47 -6.12
N ARG A 316 11.04 -11.42 -6.36
CA ARG A 316 11.63 -11.66 -7.70
C ARG A 316 11.22 -12.99 -8.34
N PRO A 317 11.07 -14.10 -7.60
CA PRO A 317 10.61 -15.35 -8.20
C PRO A 317 9.27 -15.24 -8.92
N SER A 318 8.41 -14.27 -8.54
CA SER A 318 7.14 -14.05 -9.21
C SER A 318 7.29 -13.59 -10.67
N LEU A 319 8.45 -13.05 -11.07
CA LEU A 319 8.72 -12.64 -12.46
C LEU A 319 9.28 -13.78 -13.34
N ILE A 320 9.71 -14.89 -12.74
CA ILE A 320 10.29 -16.01 -13.51
C ILE A 320 9.23 -16.60 -14.44
N GLY A 321 9.62 -16.82 -15.71
CA GLY A 321 8.75 -17.37 -16.74
C GLY A 321 7.78 -16.38 -17.39
N LEU A 322 7.72 -15.12 -16.90
CA LEU A 322 6.94 -14.08 -17.58
C LEU A 322 7.75 -13.42 -18.70
N PRO A 323 7.18 -13.19 -19.89
CA PRO A 323 7.84 -12.42 -20.95
C PRO A 323 7.84 -10.91 -20.65
N ARG A 324 6.90 -10.46 -19.86
CA ARG A 324 6.70 -9.06 -19.43
C ARG A 324 5.93 -9.00 -18.12
N PHE A 325 5.90 -7.85 -17.49
CA PHE A 325 5.13 -7.62 -16.25
C PHE A 325 4.61 -6.18 -16.22
N ILE A 326 3.60 -5.93 -15.40
CA ILE A 326 2.98 -4.61 -15.27
C ILE A 326 3.73 -3.79 -14.22
N VAL A 327 3.88 -2.48 -14.46
CA VAL A 327 4.37 -1.53 -13.45
C VAL A 327 3.51 -0.27 -13.41
N THR A 328 3.51 0.37 -12.25
CA THR A 328 3.00 1.73 -12.06
C THR A 328 3.96 2.56 -11.21
N VAL A 329 3.98 3.86 -11.40
CA VAL A 329 4.79 4.77 -10.60
C VAL A 329 4.19 4.87 -9.18
N LYS A 330 5.04 4.73 -8.15
CA LYS A 330 4.60 4.73 -6.75
C LYS A 330 3.86 6.01 -6.36
N THR A 331 4.42 7.17 -6.69
CA THR A 331 3.82 8.49 -6.44
C THR A 331 3.75 9.27 -7.75
N ALA A 332 2.56 9.57 -8.23
CA ALA A 332 2.34 10.28 -9.49
C ALA A 332 0.95 10.93 -9.51
N LYS A 333 0.83 12.08 -10.20
CA LYS A 333 -0.44 12.79 -10.41
C LYS A 333 -1.48 11.89 -11.09
N HIS A 334 -1.07 11.23 -12.18
CA HIS A 334 -1.93 10.33 -12.95
C HIS A 334 -1.57 8.87 -12.69
N ARG A 335 -2.57 8.04 -12.41
CA ARG A 335 -2.37 6.61 -12.24
C ARG A 335 -2.32 5.93 -13.60
N THR A 336 -1.13 5.52 -14.01
CA THR A 336 -0.90 4.82 -15.28
C THR A 336 -0.20 3.49 -15.03
N PHE A 337 -0.58 2.47 -15.79
CA PHE A 337 0.06 1.16 -15.77
C PHE A 337 0.67 0.89 -17.14
N VAL A 338 1.85 0.31 -17.19
CA VAL A 338 2.57 -0.02 -18.43
C VAL A 338 3.20 -1.40 -18.32
N PHE A 339 3.36 -2.10 -19.45
CA PHE A 339 4.16 -3.31 -19.49
C PHE A 339 5.65 -2.97 -19.60
N LEU A 340 6.47 -3.64 -18.80
CA LEU A 340 7.92 -3.75 -18.98
C LEU A 340 8.26 -5.19 -19.43
N ASP A 341 9.31 -5.32 -20.23
CA ASP A 341 9.86 -6.63 -20.59
C ASP A 341 10.51 -7.32 -19.36
N ALA A 342 10.64 -8.63 -19.42
CA ALA A 342 11.18 -9.44 -18.33
C ALA A 342 12.62 -9.09 -17.93
N MET A 343 13.38 -8.46 -18.85
CA MET A 343 14.77 -8.03 -18.60
C MET A 343 14.87 -6.70 -17.87
N ALA A 344 13.77 -5.95 -17.73
CA ALA A 344 13.75 -4.70 -17.01
C ALA A 344 13.81 -4.93 -15.50
N LEU A 345 14.55 -4.05 -14.83
CA LEU A 345 14.70 -4.04 -13.38
C LEU A 345 13.98 -2.80 -12.80
N PRO A 346 12.82 -2.98 -12.15
CA PRO A 346 12.06 -1.85 -11.62
C PRO A 346 12.72 -1.30 -10.35
N ASP A 347 12.91 0.02 -10.30
CA ASP A 347 13.34 0.76 -9.10
C ASP A 347 12.23 0.81 -8.04
N SER A 348 12.60 1.10 -6.82
CA SER A 348 11.69 1.27 -5.67
C SER A 348 10.68 2.42 -5.79
N LYS A 349 10.83 3.29 -6.79
CA LYS A 349 9.80 4.28 -7.16
C LYS A 349 8.72 3.70 -8.08
N LEU A 350 8.87 2.44 -8.46
CA LEU A 350 7.88 1.66 -9.19
C LEU A 350 7.28 0.58 -8.30
N ILE A 351 6.03 0.27 -8.57
CA ILE A 351 5.34 -0.91 -8.06
C ILE A 351 5.27 -1.90 -9.22
N ALA A 352 5.81 -3.09 -9.01
CA ALA A 352 5.80 -4.19 -9.97
C ALA A 352 4.64 -5.13 -9.66
N ILE A 353 3.91 -5.54 -10.69
CA ILE A 353 2.82 -6.50 -10.63
C ILE A 353 3.16 -7.65 -11.59
N ALA A 354 3.38 -8.84 -11.03
CA ALA A 354 3.86 -10.02 -11.74
C ALA A 354 2.74 -10.69 -12.55
N SER A 355 2.23 -9.99 -13.55
CA SER A 355 1.24 -10.46 -14.53
C SER A 355 1.62 -10.00 -15.91
N ALA A 356 1.55 -10.91 -16.88
CA ALA A 356 1.70 -10.62 -18.31
C ALA A 356 0.34 -10.50 -19.03
N ASP A 357 -0.78 -10.77 -18.32
CA ASP A 357 -2.13 -10.77 -18.88
C ASP A 357 -2.64 -9.35 -19.12
N PRO A 358 -3.00 -8.98 -20.37
CA PRO A 358 -3.61 -7.69 -20.66
C PRO A 358 -4.96 -7.46 -19.98
N PHE A 359 -5.65 -8.52 -19.54
CA PHE A 359 -6.86 -8.39 -18.72
C PHE A 359 -6.56 -7.71 -17.37
N ALA A 360 -5.49 -8.14 -16.70
CA ALA A 360 -5.04 -7.48 -15.48
C ALA A 360 -4.63 -6.02 -15.73
N MET A 361 -3.91 -5.77 -16.84
CA MET A 361 -3.51 -4.43 -17.28
C MET A 361 -4.72 -3.53 -17.52
N GLY A 362 -5.73 -4.03 -18.24
CA GLY A 362 -6.97 -3.30 -18.53
C GLY A 362 -7.74 -3.00 -17.25
N THR A 363 -7.97 -4.02 -16.41
CA THR A 363 -8.67 -3.83 -15.12
C THR A 363 -7.99 -2.79 -14.23
N LEU A 364 -6.66 -2.86 -14.10
CA LEU A 364 -5.88 -1.89 -13.31
C LEU A 364 -5.92 -0.47 -13.91
N SER A 365 -6.02 -0.35 -15.24
CA SER A 365 -6.08 0.95 -15.92
C SER A 365 -7.49 1.54 -15.98
N SER A 366 -8.51 0.80 -15.55
CA SER A 366 -9.90 1.26 -15.55
C SER A 366 -10.19 2.28 -14.45
N VAL A 367 -11.27 3.02 -14.65
CA VAL A 367 -11.79 3.99 -13.67
C VAL A 367 -12.06 3.36 -12.32
N ALA A 368 -12.52 2.11 -12.27
CA ALA A 368 -12.81 1.39 -11.04
C ALA A 368 -11.57 1.27 -10.14
N HIS A 369 -10.44 0.82 -10.69
CA HIS A 369 -9.21 0.70 -9.93
C HIS A 369 -8.53 2.04 -9.67
N CYS A 370 -8.54 2.94 -10.65
CA CYS A 370 -7.96 4.28 -10.48
C CYS A 370 -8.66 5.04 -9.36
N LEU A 371 -10.00 5.04 -9.31
CA LEU A 371 -10.77 5.67 -8.24
C LEU A 371 -10.50 5.00 -6.88
N TRP A 372 -10.50 3.66 -6.84
CA TRP A 372 -10.15 2.91 -5.64
C TRP A 372 -8.80 3.34 -5.08
N THR A 373 -7.76 3.42 -5.91
CA THR A 373 -6.41 3.79 -5.46
C THR A 373 -6.31 5.22 -4.96
N LEU A 374 -7.09 6.14 -5.52
CA LEU A 374 -7.15 7.53 -5.08
C LEU A 374 -7.79 7.66 -3.69
N ARG A 375 -8.77 6.81 -3.38
CA ARG A 375 -9.52 6.89 -2.10
C ARG A 375 -8.88 6.08 -0.97
N ILE A 376 -8.23 4.95 -1.27
CA ILE A 376 -7.59 4.08 -0.28
C ILE A 376 -6.09 4.39 -0.10
N GLY A 377 -5.48 5.05 -1.07
CA GLY A 377 -4.07 5.42 -1.06
C GLY A 377 -3.73 6.54 -0.06
N SER A 378 -2.45 6.76 0.13
CA SER A 378 -1.92 7.92 0.85
C SER A 378 -1.45 8.98 -0.16
N HIS A 379 -1.22 10.19 0.33
CA HIS A 379 -0.71 11.30 -0.47
C HIS A 379 0.66 11.73 0.06
N LEU A 380 1.55 12.14 -0.81
CA LEU A 380 2.92 12.51 -0.46
C LEU A 380 3.39 13.75 -1.23
N GLY A 381 4.23 14.55 -0.57
CA GLY A 381 4.92 15.70 -1.17
C GLY A 381 4.15 17.01 -1.12
N VAL A 382 4.80 18.09 -1.56
CA VAL A 382 4.26 19.46 -1.60
C VAL A 382 3.06 19.56 -2.56
N GLY A 383 3.05 18.74 -3.62
CA GLY A 383 1.95 18.62 -4.58
C GLY A 383 0.81 17.70 -4.15
N ASN A 384 0.93 17.05 -2.99
CA ASN A 384 -0.04 16.09 -2.47
C ASN A 384 -0.41 14.97 -3.47
N ASP A 385 0.59 14.45 -4.21
CA ASP A 385 0.39 13.43 -5.23
C ASP A 385 -0.04 12.08 -4.62
N PRO A 386 -0.99 11.37 -5.24
CA PRO A 386 -1.47 10.08 -4.74
C PRO A 386 -0.39 9.00 -4.83
N THR A 387 -0.24 8.25 -3.74
CA THR A 387 0.74 7.17 -3.60
C THR A 387 0.06 5.81 -3.68
N TYR A 388 0.55 4.95 -4.57
CA TYR A 388 0.12 3.57 -4.68
C TYR A 388 0.77 2.71 -3.59
N VAL A 389 -0.05 2.19 -2.69
CA VAL A 389 0.39 1.35 -1.56
C VAL A 389 -0.02 -0.09 -1.82
N VAL A 390 0.94 -1.02 -1.94
CA VAL A 390 0.69 -2.43 -2.26
C VAL A 390 -0.40 -3.04 -1.37
N GLY A 391 -0.27 -2.89 -0.05
CA GLY A 391 -1.21 -3.48 0.92
C GLY A 391 -2.63 -2.96 0.82
N SER A 392 -2.83 -1.68 0.50
CA SER A 392 -4.16 -1.08 0.40
C SER A 392 -4.67 -0.98 -1.03
N SER A 393 -3.84 -0.52 -1.96
CA SER A 393 -4.29 -0.27 -3.33
C SER A 393 -4.45 -1.55 -4.15
N PHE A 394 -3.55 -2.53 -3.99
CA PHE A 394 -3.58 -3.78 -4.74
C PHE A 394 -4.14 -4.95 -3.94
N ASN A 395 -3.58 -5.26 -2.76
CA ASN A 395 -3.96 -6.47 -2.02
C ASN A 395 -5.42 -6.50 -1.58
N LYS A 396 -6.07 -5.33 -1.50
CA LYS A 396 -7.49 -5.21 -1.13
C LYS A 396 -8.43 -5.03 -2.32
N PHE A 397 -7.90 -4.81 -3.53
CA PHE A 397 -8.75 -4.55 -4.69
C PHE A 397 -9.43 -5.84 -5.17
N PRO A 398 -10.78 -5.88 -5.26
CA PRO A 398 -11.51 -7.05 -5.72
C PRO A 398 -11.58 -7.06 -7.25
N PHE A 399 -10.73 -7.84 -7.91
CA PHE A 399 -10.77 -7.99 -9.36
C PHE A 399 -12.09 -8.62 -9.82
N PRO A 400 -12.60 -8.29 -11.03
CA PRO A 400 -13.77 -8.95 -11.59
C PRO A 400 -13.48 -10.43 -11.83
N ALA A 401 -14.41 -11.29 -11.40
CA ALA A 401 -14.31 -12.72 -11.61
C ALA A 401 -14.98 -13.05 -12.95
N LEU A 402 -14.20 -13.10 -14.00
CA LEU A 402 -14.68 -13.37 -15.34
C LEU A 402 -13.98 -14.62 -15.91
N GLU A 403 -14.77 -15.61 -16.28
CA GLU A 403 -14.29 -16.76 -17.03
C GLU A 403 -13.85 -16.34 -18.44
N GLU A 404 -13.16 -17.25 -19.15
CA GLU A 404 -12.79 -17.00 -20.55
C GLU A 404 -14.05 -16.76 -21.39
N SER A 405 -14.13 -15.59 -21.99
CA SER A 405 -15.32 -15.08 -22.68
C SER A 405 -14.94 -14.00 -23.68
N PRO A 406 -15.83 -13.67 -24.63
CA PRO A 406 -15.61 -12.53 -25.54
C PRO A 406 -15.37 -11.21 -24.81
N LEU A 407 -16.04 -10.98 -23.68
CA LEU A 407 -15.87 -9.78 -22.86
C LEU A 407 -14.47 -9.73 -22.23
N LYS A 408 -13.97 -10.85 -21.71
CA LYS A 408 -12.60 -10.91 -21.16
C LYS A 408 -11.56 -10.66 -22.23
N GLN A 409 -11.77 -11.22 -23.45
CA GLN A 409 -10.90 -10.96 -24.59
C GLN A 409 -10.98 -9.49 -25.03
N CYS A 410 -12.15 -8.88 -25.03
CA CYS A 410 -12.30 -7.44 -25.32
C CYS A 410 -11.47 -6.58 -24.36
N ILE A 411 -11.50 -6.87 -23.06
CA ILE A 411 -10.69 -6.15 -22.05
C ILE A 411 -9.18 -6.38 -22.29
N ARG A 412 -8.77 -7.60 -22.67
CA ARG A 412 -7.38 -7.88 -23.06
C ARG A 412 -6.95 -7.05 -24.27
N ASP A 413 -7.76 -7.02 -25.32
CA ASP A 413 -7.46 -6.26 -26.53
C ASP A 413 -7.37 -4.76 -26.27
N LEU A 414 -8.25 -4.22 -25.43
CA LEU A 414 -8.22 -2.82 -25.02
C LEU A 414 -7.01 -2.50 -24.13
N GLY A 415 -6.66 -3.39 -23.19
CA GLY A 415 -5.47 -3.25 -22.35
C GLY A 415 -4.17 -3.26 -23.16
N GLU A 416 -4.08 -4.14 -24.16
CA GLU A 416 -2.95 -4.21 -25.10
C GLU A 416 -2.87 -2.95 -25.98
N ARG A 417 -4.00 -2.55 -26.56
CA ARG A 417 -4.08 -1.33 -27.39
C ARG A 417 -3.70 -0.08 -26.60
N LEU A 418 -4.10 0.01 -25.33
CA LEU A 418 -3.78 1.13 -24.45
C LEU A 418 -2.26 1.29 -24.25
N ASP A 419 -1.57 0.20 -23.95
CA ASP A 419 -0.11 0.21 -23.75
C ASP A 419 0.64 0.46 -25.06
N ALA A 420 0.22 -0.24 -26.12
CA ALA A 420 0.80 -0.11 -27.46
C ALA A 420 0.64 1.30 -28.03
N HIS A 421 -0.55 1.91 -27.88
CA HIS A 421 -0.82 3.28 -28.36
C HIS A 421 0.15 4.28 -27.72
N ARG A 422 0.27 4.28 -26.40
CA ARG A 422 1.16 5.20 -25.66
C ARG A 422 2.62 5.05 -26.08
N LYS A 423 3.11 3.81 -26.12
CA LYS A 423 4.49 3.50 -26.53
C LYS A 423 4.77 3.89 -27.98
N HIS A 424 3.80 3.67 -28.86
CA HIS A 424 3.93 4.02 -30.26
C HIS A 424 4.04 5.54 -30.46
N GLN A 425 3.16 6.33 -29.81
CA GLN A 425 3.20 7.78 -29.91
C GLN A 425 4.48 8.37 -29.30
N GLN A 426 4.93 7.87 -28.15
CA GLN A 426 6.20 8.30 -27.54
C GLN A 426 7.42 7.93 -28.40
N LYS A 427 7.38 6.84 -29.15
CA LYS A 427 8.45 6.47 -30.09
C LYS A 427 8.49 7.40 -31.31
N LEU A 428 7.33 7.81 -31.82
CA LEU A 428 7.23 8.75 -32.94
C LEU A 428 7.60 10.17 -32.52
N HIS A 429 7.28 10.54 -31.31
CA HIS A 429 7.48 11.88 -30.74
C HIS A 429 8.26 11.78 -29.42
N PRO A 430 9.61 11.78 -29.46
CA PRO A 430 10.47 11.58 -28.28
C PRO A 430 10.26 12.59 -27.13
N ASP A 431 9.77 13.79 -27.43
CA ASP A 431 9.47 14.83 -26.45
C ASP A 431 8.09 14.65 -25.78
N LEU A 432 7.32 13.67 -26.24
CA LEU A 432 6.00 13.40 -25.74
C LEU A 432 6.06 12.57 -24.45
N THR A 433 5.67 13.17 -23.33
CA THR A 433 5.67 12.52 -22.02
C THR A 433 4.31 11.94 -21.67
N LEU A 434 4.26 10.84 -20.89
CA LEU A 434 2.99 10.31 -20.38
C LEU A 434 2.26 11.33 -19.51
N THR A 435 3.00 12.07 -18.67
CA THR A 435 2.41 13.15 -17.86
C THR A 435 1.74 14.20 -18.73
N GLY A 436 2.36 14.62 -19.84
CA GLY A 436 1.80 15.57 -20.79
C GLY A 436 0.51 15.05 -21.43
N ILE A 437 0.54 13.81 -21.93
CA ILE A 437 -0.62 13.15 -22.55
C ILE A 437 -1.81 13.13 -21.57
N TYR A 438 -1.59 12.68 -20.34
CA TYR A 438 -2.67 12.56 -19.35
C TYR A 438 -3.14 13.89 -18.78
N ASN A 439 -2.31 14.93 -18.75
CA ASN A 439 -2.77 16.29 -18.46
C ASN A 439 -3.75 16.80 -19.54
N VAL A 440 -3.46 16.53 -20.82
CA VAL A 440 -4.37 16.88 -21.90
C VAL A 440 -5.64 16.03 -21.88
N LEU A 441 -5.54 14.75 -21.58
CA LEU A 441 -6.69 13.87 -21.39
C LEU A 441 -7.62 14.37 -20.29
N GLU A 442 -7.07 14.83 -19.15
CA GLU A 442 -7.82 15.43 -18.05
C GLU A 442 -8.59 16.68 -18.53
N LYS A 443 -7.93 17.58 -19.27
CA LYS A 443 -8.58 18.78 -19.86
C LYS A 443 -9.70 18.43 -20.85
N LEU A 444 -9.53 17.38 -21.66
CA LEU A 444 -10.60 16.90 -22.54
C LEU A 444 -11.81 16.42 -21.74
N ARG A 445 -11.59 15.71 -20.64
CA ARG A 445 -12.65 15.19 -19.77
C ARG A 445 -13.38 16.31 -19.03
N THR A 446 -12.65 17.30 -18.53
CA THR A 446 -13.21 18.49 -17.85
C THR A 446 -13.80 19.52 -18.81
N ARG A 447 -13.55 19.40 -20.13
CA ARG A 447 -13.90 20.37 -21.17
C ARG A 447 -13.19 21.72 -21.04
N GLU A 448 -12.01 21.72 -20.45
CA GLU A 448 -11.16 22.89 -20.40
C GLU A 448 -10.59 23.23 -21.79
N ALA A 449 -10.34 24.52 -22.03
CA ALA A 449 -9.74 24.98 -23.27
C ALA A 449 -8.25 24.55 -23.35
N LEU A 450 -7.85 23.99 -24.50
CA LEU A 450 -6.48 23.59 -24.74
C LEU A 450 -5.63 24.81 -25.16
N THR A 451 -4.48 24.99 -24.51
CA THR A 451 -3.44 25.94 -24.95
C THR A 451 -2.78 25.45 -26.25
N SER A 452 -1.96 26.29 -26.87
CA SER A 452 -1.21 25.88 -28.08
C SER A 452 -0.31 24.68 -27.83
N LYS A 453 0.34 24.60 -26.66
CA LYS A 453 1.15 23.47 -26.25
C LYS A 453 0.31 22.20 -26.00
N ASP A 454 -0.86 22.35 -25.39
CA ASP A 454 -1.77 21.22 -25.19
C ASP A 454 -2.27 20.65 -26.53
N LYS A 455 -2.51 21.49 -27.53
CA LYS A 455 -2.90 21.07 -28.89
C LYS A 455 -1.80 20.25 -29.56
N GLU A 456 -0.55 20.68 -29.43
CA GLU A 456 0.59 19.94 -29.95
C GLU A 456 0.70 18.55 -29.27
N VAL A 457 0.57 18.48 -27.94
CA VAL A 457 0.54 17.21 -27.21
C VAL A 457 -0.68 16.35 -27.62
N HIS A 458 -1.84 16.99 -27.82
CA HIS A 458 -3.06 16.32 -28.27
C HIS A 458 -2.86 15.64 -29.64
N ASP A 459 -2.29 16.38 -30.59
CA ASP A 459 -2.11 15.90 -31.96
C ASP A 459 -1.01 14.83 -32.02
N ASN A 460 0.14 15.06 -31.41
CA ASN A 460 1.24 14.12 -31.34
C ASN A 460 0.87 12.84 -30.57
N GLY A 461 0.10 12.98 -29.51
CA GLY A 461 -0.33 11.87 -28.65
C GLY A 461 -1.60 11.17 -29.12
N LEU A 462 -2.28 11.71 -30.15
CA LEU A 462 -3.62 11.28 -30.56
C LEU A 462 -4.54 11.07 -29.34
N VAL A 463 -4.58 12.10 -28.45
CA VAL A 463 -5.18 11.97 -27.11
C VAL A 463 -6.68 11.69 -27.18
N SER A 464 -7.37 12.09 -28.24
CA SER A 464 -8.78 11.70 -28.47
C SER A 464 -8.95 10.21 -28.70
N VAL A 465 -8.00 9.56 -29.40
CA VAL A 465 -7.99 8.09 -29.57
C VAL A 465 -7.69 7.40 -28.27
N LEU A 466 -6.73 7.92 -27.50
CA LEU A 466 -6.43 7.41 -26.15
C LEU A 466 -7.64 7.51 -25.24
N LYS A 467 -8.36 8.64 -25.28
CA LYS A 467 -9.61 8.82 -24.54
C LYS A 467 -10.63 7.74 -24.89
N GLN A 468 -10.84 7.48 -26.18
CA GLN A 468 -11.80 6.47 -26.63
C GLN A 468 -11.41 5.07 -26.12
N ILE A 469 -10.11 4.71 -26.15
CA ILE A 469 -9.64 3.43 -25.62
C ILE A 469 -9.95 3.32 -24.11
N HIS A 470 -9.75 4.37 -23.35
CA HIS A 470 -10.09 4.39 -21.93
C HIS A 470 -11.60 4.27 -21.69
N ASP A 471 -12.40 5.01 -22.46
CA ASP A 471 -13.86 5.01 -22.29
C ASP A 471 -14.46 3.62 -22.62
N ASP A 472 -13.98 2.99 -23.71
CA ASP A 472 -14.35 1.60 -24.08
C ASP A 472 -13.92 0.60 -23.01
N LEU A 473 -12.71 0.77 -22.46
CA LEU A 473 -12.16 -0.07 -21.40
C LEU A 473 -12.97 0.05 -20.10
N ASP A 474 -13.31 1.25 -19.70
CA ASP A 474 -14.11 1.50 -18.51
C ASP A 474 -15.49 0.84 -18.61
N ALA A 475 -16.15 0.96 -19.78
CA ALA A 475 -17.43 0.32 -20.04
C ALA A 475 -17.32 -1.22 -19.97
N ALA A 476 -16.31 -1.81 -20.63
CA ALA A 476 -16.10 -3.26 -20.64
C ALA A 476 -15.76 -3.81 -19.24
N VAL A 477 -14.98 -3.08 -18.45
CA VAL A 477 -14.64 -3.50 -17.08
C VAL A 477 -15.85 -3.38 -16.14
N LEU A 478 -16.67 -2.33 -16.27
CA LEU A 478 -17.93 -2.24 -15.50
C LEU A 478 -18.91 -3.35 -15.87
N GLU A 479 -19.00 -3.72 -17.15
CA GLU A 479 -19.78 -4.88 -17.58
C GLU A 479 -19.24 -6.19 -16.98
N ALA A 480 -17.92 -6.36 -16.91
CA ALA A 480 -17.28 -7.53 -16.30
C ALA A 480 -17.56 -7.65 -14.78
N TYR A 481 -17.84 -6.55 -14.10
CA TYR A 481 -18.35 -6.55 -12.72
C TYR A 481 -19.86 -6.78 -12.63
N GLY A 482 -20.59 -6.78 -13.73
CA GLY A 482 -22.06 -6.79 -13.76
C GLY A 482 -22.67 -5.43 -13.40
N TRP A 483 -21.93 -4.33 -13.56
CA TRP A 483 -22.34 -2.96 -13.20
C TRP A 483 -22.58 -2.07 -14.43
N ALA A 484 -23.13 -2.64 -15.50
CA ALA A 484 -23.47 -1.91 -16.71
C ALA A 484 -24.49 -0.77 -16.45
N ASP A 485 -25.24 -0.82 -15.36
CA ASP A 485 -26.15 0.23 -14.92
C ASP A 485 -25.44 1.55 -14.50
N LEU A 486 -24.13 1.50 -14.25
CA LEU A 486 -23.30 2.70 -14.00
C LEU A 486 -22.82 3.36 -15.31
N THR A 487 -23.04 2.74 -16.45
CA THR A 487 -22.71 3.31 -17.76
C THR A 487 -23.84 4.21 -18.25
N SER A 488 -23.48 5.31 -18.90
CA SER A 488 -24.42 6.25 -19.49
C SER A 488 -23.92 6.74 -20.85
N ALA A 489 -24.68 7.60 -21.53
CA ALA A 489 -24.24 8.24 -22.76
C ALA A 489 -22.97 9.10 -22.59
N ILE A 490 -22.72 9.57 -21.36
CA ILE A 490 -21.49 10.28 -21.01
C ILE A 490 -20.55 9.27 -20.33
N PRO A 491 -19.30 9.14 -20.77
CA PRO A 491 -18.32 8.27 -20.14
C PRO A 491 -18.17 8.55 -18.63
N ILE A 492 -18.14 7.49 -17.82
CA ILE A 492 -18.06 7.59 -16.36
C ILE A 492 -16.87 8.44 -15.90
N ALA A 493 -15.72 8.29 -16.55
CA ALA A 493 -14.52 9.05 -16.23
C ALA A 493 -14.66 10.55 -16.54
N ASP A 494 -15.49 10.92 -17.51
CA ASP A 494 -15.81 12.32 -17.82
C ASP A 494 -16.69 12.95 -16.73
N ILE A 495 -17.68 12.18 -16.21
CA ILE A 495 -18.55 12.63 -15.12
C ILE A 495 -17.71 12.87 -13.87
N LEU A 496 -16.87 11.89 -13.51
CA LEU A 496 -16.01 11.98 -12.33
C LEU A 496 -15.00 13.13 -12.42
N ALA A 497 -14.41 13.35 -13.61
CA ALA A 497 -13.45 14.44 -13.82
C ALA A 497 -14.08 15.84 -13.70
N ARG A 498 -15.34 16.00 -14.09
CA ARG A 498 -16.07 17.29 -14.00
C ARG A 498 -16.50 17.63 -12.58
N GLY A 499 -16.58 16.63 -11.69
CA GLY A 499 -17.05 16.83 -10.32
C GLY A 499 -18.55 17.15 -10.24
N GLY A 500 -18.97 17.67 -9.07
CA GLY A 500 -20.37 18.01 -8.79
C GLY A 500 -21.18 16.82 -8.25
N SER A 501 -22.48 17.05 -8.03
CA SER A 501 -23.38 16.09 -7.38
C SER A 501 -23.44 14.72 -8.07
N ASP A 502 -23.49 14.73 -9.41
CA ASP A 502 -23.57 13.48 -10.18
C ASP A 502 -22.30 12.66 -10.06
N ALA A 503 -21.13 13.31 -10.06
CA ALA A 503 -19.84 12.68 -9.84
C ALA A 503 -19.74 12.09 -8.42
N GLU A 504 -20.20 12.83 -7.40
CA GLU A 504 -20.21 12.35 -6.01
C GLU A 504 -21.10 11.12 -5.84
N VAL A 505 -22.29 11.12 -6.41
CA VAL A 505 -23.22 9.97 -6.38
C VAL A 505 -22.61 8.76 -7.08
N LEU A 506 -22.06 8.95 -8.27
CA LEU A 506 -21.47 7.89 -9.08
C LEU A 506 -20.22 7.29 -8.40
N GLU A 507 -19.36 8.14 -7.85
CA GLU A 507 -18.22 7.73 -7.04
C GLU A 507 -18.64 6.86 -5.86
N GLN A 508 -19.64 7.30 -5.09
CA GLN A 508 -20.14 6.57 -3.93
C GLN A 508 -20.75 5.22 -4.33
N GLN A 509 -21.50 5.16 -5.42
CA GLN A 509 -22.05 3.91 -5.93
C GLN A 509 -20.93 2.91 -6.29
N LEU A 510 -19.92 3.37 -7.03
CA LEU A 510 -18.80 2.53 -7.45
C LEU A 510 -17.99 2.03 -6.24
N LEU A 511 -17.65 2.91 -5.31
CA LEU A 511 -16.90 2.54 -4.11
C LEU A 511 -17.68 1.61 -3.19
N THR A 512 -18.99 1.82 -3.02
CA THR A 512 -19.86 0.95 -2.22
C THR A 512 -19.86 -0.46 -2.77
N ARG A 513 -19.99 -0.62 -4.09
CA ARG A 513 -19.96 -1.94 -4.76
C ARG A 513 -18.60 -2.60 -4.65
N LEU A 514 -17.49 -1.85 -4.80
CA LEU A 514 -16.13 -2.37 -4.61
C LEU A 514 -15.88 -2.84 -3.18
N VAL A 515 -16.32 -2.09 -2.18
CA VAL A 515 -16.22 -2.48 -0.76
C VAL A 515 -17.04 -3.75 -0.48
N ALA A 516 -18.28 -3.80 -0.95
CA ALA A 516 -19.12 -4.98 -0.80
C ALA A 516 -18.49 -6.22 -1.45
N LEU A 517 -17.97 -6.08 -2.67
CA LEU A 517 -17.29 -7.16 -3.38
C LEU A 517 -15.99 -7.61 -2.67
N ASN A 518 -15.22 -6.68 -2.08
CA ASN A 518 -14.06 -7.04 -1.26
C ASN A 518 -14.46 -7.95 -0.08
N HIS A 519 -15.51 -7.58 0.64
CA HIS A 519 -16.01 -8.39 1.76
C HIS A 519 -16.53 -9.76 1.30
N GLU A 520 -17.23 -9.81 0.17
CA GLU A 520 -17.68 -11.05 -0.44
C GLU A 520 -16.51 -11.97 -0.78
N ARG A 521 -15.46 -11.44 -1.47
CA ARG A 521 -14.25 -12.20 -1.82
C ARG A 521 -13.54 -12.71 -0.57
N ALA A 522 -13.40 -11.87 0.47
CA ALA A 522 -12.81 -12.30 1.73
C ALA A 522 -13.62 -13.39 2.43
N ALA A 523 -14.97 -13.37 2.32
CA ALA A 523 -15.82 -14.42 2.84
C ALA A 523 -15.73 -15.71 2.01
N GLU A 524 -15.64 -15.62 0.68
CA GLU A 524 -15.37 -16.77 -0.21
C GLU A 524 -14.05 -17.43 0.16
N GLU A 525 -12.98 -16.66 0.34
CA GLU A 525 -11.65 -17.18 0.70
C GLU A 525 -11.60 -17.86 2.06
N LYS A 526 -12.40 -17.39 3.04
CA LYS A 526 -12.55 -18.08 4.33
C LYS A 526 -13.23 -19.45 4.19
N ARG A 527 -14.06 -19.63 3.15
CA ARG A 527 -14.71 -20.91 2.81
C ARG A 527 -13.85 -21.78 1.89
N GLY A 528 -12.64 -21.32 1.52
CA GLY A 528 -11.69 -22.05 0.68
C GLY A 528 -11.75 -21.70 -0.81
N LEU A 529 -12.69 -20.88 -1.27
CA LEU A 529 -12.78 -20.46 -2.67
C LEU A 529 -11.86 -19.25 -2.91
N ILE A 530 -10.67 -19.49 -3.47
CA ILE A 530 -9.70 -18.43 -3.78
C ILE A 530 -9.59 -18.28 -5.29
N ARG A 531 -9.90 -17.09 -5.78
CA ARG A 531 -9.84 -16.74 -7.21
C ARG A 531 -8.46 -16.18 -7.58
N TRP A 532 -7.46 -17.04 -7.59
CA TRP A 532 -6.09 -16.65 -7.86
C TRP A 532 -5.95 -15.86 -9.16
N LEU A 533 -5.27 -14.73 -9.13
CA LEU A 533 -4.96 -13.94 -10.33
C LEU A 533 -3.91 -14.62 -11.22
N ARG A 534 -3.03 -15.41 -10.60
CA ARG A 534 -2.00 -16.18 -11.26
C ARG A 534 -1.85 -17.55 -10.59
N PRO A 535 -2.78 -18.48 -10.86
CA PRO A 535 -2.86 -19.75 -10.13
C PRO A 535 -1.61 -20.64 -10.29
N ASP A 536 -0.97 -20.64 -11.46
CA ASP A 536 0.28 -21.36 -11.74
C ASP A 536 1.43 -20.97 -10.81
N PHE A 537 1.48 -19.73 -10.36
CA PHE A 537 2.50 -19.23 -9.43
C PHE A 537 2.03 -19.21 -7.97
N GLN A 538 0.80 -18.76 -7.73
CA GLN A 538 0.27 -18.52 -6.37
C GLN A 538 -0.18 -19.82 -5.68
N ALA A 539 -0.61 -20.82 -6.45
CA ALA A 539 -1.10 -22.10 -5.98
C ALA A 539 -0.60 -23.26 -6.86
N PRO A 540 0.73 -23.47 -6.97
CA PRO A 540 1.27 -24.55 -7.78
C PRO A 540 0.78 -25.89 -7.19
N GLY A 541 0.02 -26.66 -7.98
CA GLY A 541 -0.63 -27.93 -7.58
C GLY A 541 -2.14 -27.86 -7.41
N ALA A 542 -2.74 -26.70 -7.32
CA ALA A 542 -4.22 -26.57 -7.35
C ALA A 542 -4.81 -26.71 -8.77
N ALA A 543 -4.01 -26.51 -9.79
CA ALA A 543 -4.42 -26.60 -11.19
C ALA A 543 -4.83 -28.01 -11.64
N THR A 544 -4.44 -29.05 -10.91
CA THR A 544 -4.84 -30.45 -11.19
C THR A 544 -6.18 -30.85 -10.59
N ALA A 545 -6.70 -30.07 -9.64
CA ALA A 545 -7.97 -30.39 -8.97
C ALA A 545 -9.21 -29.71 -9.57
N GLN A 546 -9.04 -28.72 -10.45
CA GLN A 546 -10.16 -27.94 -11.03
C GLN A 546 -10.67 -28.46 -12.38
N GLN A 547 -10.10 -29.54 -12.92
CA GLN A 547 -10.54 -30.15 -14.19
C GLN A 547 -11.37 -31.43 -14.03
N ALA A 548 -11.69 -31.82 -12.79
CA ALA A 548 -12.60 -32.93 -12.53
C ALA A 548 -13.83 -32.38 -11.79
N ASP A 549 -14.93 -32.43 -12.50
CA ASP A 549 -16.31 -32.44 -12.01
C ASP A 549 -17.12 -31.13 -12.05
N ILE A 550 -17.78 -30.93 -13.19
CA ILE A 550 -19.15 -30.39 -13.25
C ILE A 550 -20.03 -31.50 -13.82
N GLY A 551 -20.45 -32.39 -12.94
CA GLY A 551 -21.49 -33.38 -13.21
C GLY A 551 -22.53 -33.26 -12.10
N LEU A 552 -23.66 -32.64 -12.41
CA LEU A 552 -24.85 -32.62 -11.57
C LEU A 552 -25.38 -34.04 -11.38
N THR A 553 -25.37 -34.56 -10.16
CA THR A 553 -26.38 -35.51 -9.67
C THR A 553 -26.58 -35.32 -8.19
N ASP A 554 -27.81 -35.02 -7.82
CA ASP A 554 -28.30 -35.10 -6.44
C ASP A 554 -28.11 -36.52 -5.91
N ASP A 555 -27.36 -36.69 -4.84
CA ASP A 555 -27.66 -37.75 -3.84
C ASP A 555 -26.99 -37.41 -2.50
N ASP A 556 -27.79 -37.55 -1.46
CA ASP A 556 -27.43 -37.35 -0.05
C ASP A 556 -26.44 -38.40 0.42
N SER A 557 -25.19 -38.05 0.59
CA SER A 557 -24.27 -38.66 1.57
C SER A 557 -23.00 -37.86 1.72
N ALA A 558 -22.78 -37.31 2.89
CA ALA A 558 -21.62 -36.53 3.27
C ALA A 558 -20.32 -37.34 3.14
N PRO A 559 -19.31 -36.85 2.44
CA PRO A 559 -17.93 -37.32 2.65
C PRO A 559 -17.21 -36.41 3.65
N ASP A 560 -16.62 -37.09 4.58
CA ASP A 560 -15.68 -36.64 5.59
C ASP A 560 -14.50 -35.87 4.95
N THR A 561 -14.58 -34.54 4.86
CA THR A 561 -13.47 -33.69 4.45
C THR A 561 -12.79 -33.13 5.68
N THR A 562 -11.81 -33.86 6.15
CA THR A 562 -10.86 -33.37 7.17
C THR A 562 -10.13 -32.14 6.63
N VAL A 563 -10.55 -30.99 7.12
CA VAL A 563 -9.77 -29.72 7.06
C VAL A 563 -8.41 -30.03 7.68
N PRO A 564 -7.27 -29.66 7.07
CA PRO A 564 -5.97 -29.82 7.72
C PRO A 564 -5.95 -28.98 8.99
N VAL A 565 -6.07 -29.64 10.12
CA VAL A 565 -5.95 -29.03 11.44
C VAL A 565 -4.52 -28.55 11.58
N ILE A 566 -4.30 -27.25 11.65
CA ILE A 566 -3.01 -26.68 12.00
C ILE A 566 -2.75 -27.09 13.44
N LEU A 567 -1.74 -27.93 13.63
CA LEU A 567 -1.36 -28.43 14.94
C LEU A 567 -0.49 -27.41 15.67
N ASP A 568 -0.59 -27.36 16.98
CA ASP A 568 0.33 -26.59 17.81
C ASP A 568 1.69 -27.30 17.91
N TRP A 569 2.78 -26.52 17.72
CA TRP A 569 4.14 -27.07 17.90
C TRP A 569 4.43 -27.23 19.39
N PRO A 570 4.66 -28.49 19.87
CA PRO A 570 4.91 -28.72 21.28
C PRO A 570 6.19 -28.06 21.79
N ALA A 571 6.20 -27.63 23.05
CA ALA A 571 7.38 -27.00 23.66
C ALA A 571 8.50 -27.97 23.93
N GLU A 572 8.17 -29.20 24.35
CA GLU A 572 9.12 -30.22 24.81
C GLU A 572 9.51 -31.18 23.70
N LEU A 573 10.82 -31.53 23.62
CA LEU A 573 11.38 -32.40 22.58
C LEU A 573 10.68 -33.77 22.47
N PRO A 574 10.37 -34.50 23.56
CA PRO A 574 9.66 -35.77 23.45
C PRO A 574 8.29 -35.63 22.80
N ALA A 575 7.55 -34.58 23.11
CA ALA A 575 6.25 -34.30 22.51
C ALA A 575 6.37 -33.92 21.03
N GLN A 576 7.44 -33.21 20.64
CA GLN A 576 7.78 -32.89 19.26
C GLN A 576 8.03 -34.16 18.43
N VAL A 577 8.80 -35.10 18.97
CA VAL A 577 9.08 -36.42 18.33
C VAL A 577 7.79 -37.21 18.13
N VAL A 578 6.90 -37.24 19.12
CA VAL A 578 5.60 -37.93 19.03
C VAL A 578 4.70 -37.26 17.96
N ALA A 579 4.67 -35.93 17.92
CA ALA A 579 3.89 -35.19 16.94
C ALA A 579 4.36 -35.45 15.50
N ILE A 580 5.69 -35.49 15.27
CA ILE A 580 6.26 -35.80 13.95
C ILE A 580 5.95 -37.25 13.57
N ARG A 581 6.14 -38.23 14.47
CA ARG A 581 5.83 -39.64 14.18
C ARG A 581 4.36 -39.87 13.81
N LYS A 582 3.44 -39.13 14.36
CA LYS A 582 2.01 -39.19 13.98
C LYS A 582 1.73 -38.67 12.59
N LEU A 583 2.53 -37.73 12.09
CA LEU A 583 2.35 -37.14 10.77
C LEU A 583 3.03 -37.92 9.64
N LEU A 584 4.10 -38.68 9.94
CA LEU A 584 4.87 -39.45 8.96
C LEU A 584 4.05 -40.42 8.07
N PRO A 585 2.95 -41.06 8.55
CA PRO A 585 2.12 -41.88 7.67
C PRO A 585 1.31 -41.09 6.64
N ALA A 586 1.10 -39.77 6.85
CA ALA A 586 0.26 -38.92 6.04
C ALA A 586 1.02 -37.83 5.29
N VAL A 587 2.28 -37.56 5.65
CA VAL A 587 3.11 -36.48 5.08
C VAL A 587 4.50 -37.06 4.79
N ASP A 588 5.03 -36.73 3.61
CA ASP A 588 6.40 -37.11 3.21
C ASP A 588 7.45 -36.68 4.24
N GLN A 589 8.58 -37.41 4.32
CA GLN A 589 9.70 -37.12 5.23
C GLN A 589 10.45 -35.81 4.89
N ASP A 590 9.75 -34.84 4.24
CA ASP A 590 10.31 -33.52 3.99
C ASP A 590 10.11 -32.60 5.19
N PRO A 591 11.22 -32.10 5.79
CA PRO A 591 11.15 -31.18 6.93
C PRO A 591 10.31 -29.95 6.72
N ASN A 592 10.20 -29.45 5.47
CA ASN A 592 9.39 -28.29 5.14
C ASN A 592 7.89 -28.62 5.10
N ALA A 593 7.52 -29.77 4.55
CA ALA A 593 6.14 -30.24 4.52
C ALA A 593 5.64 -30.51 5.95
N LEU A 594 6.44 -31.18 6.79
CA LEU A 594 6.12 -31.40 8.19
C LEU A 594 6.03 -30.10 9.00
N ALA A 595 6.93 -29.13 8.75
CA ALA A 595 6.87 -27.84 9.42
C ALA A 595 5.61 -27.04 9.07
N ALA A 596 5.07 -27.22 7.87
CA ALA A 596 3.83 -26.57 7.43
C ALA A 596 2.59 -27.04 8.21
N CYS A 597 2.59 -28.29 8.72
CA CYS A 597 1.51 -28.81 9.54
C CYS A 597 1.36 -28.09 10.90
N PHE A 598 2.36 -27.34 11.32
CA PHE A 598 2.40 -26.62 12.60
C PHE A 598 2.28 -25.11 12.48
N GLY A 599 1.65 -24.58 11.43
CA GLY A 599 1.42 -23.15 11.23
C GLY A 599 2.58 -22.40 10.55
N ARG A 600 2.75 -21.10 10.83
CA ARG A 600 3.73 -20.25 10.11
C ARG A 600 5.11 -20.88 10.02
N LYS A 601 5.68 -20.93 8.81
CA LYS A 601 7.05 -21.41 8.55
C LYS A 601 8.06 -20.69 9.44
N SER A 602 8.81 -21.45 10.24
CA SER A 602 9.90 -20.96 11.07
C SER A 602 11.16 -21.76 10.74
N GLN A 603 12.22 -21.08 10.33
CA GLN A 603 13.52 -21.71 10.05
C GLN A 603 14.00 -22.55 11.23
N LYS A 604 13.81 -22.05 12.45
CA LYS A 604 14.16 -22.77 13.69
C LYS A 604 13.39 -24.08 13.81
N ARG A 605 12.09 -24.09 13.47
CA ARG A 605 11.25 -25.29 13.51
C ARG A 605 11.67 -26.32 12.46
N THR A 606 11.90 -25.88 11.23
CA THR A 606 12.39 -26.75 10.15
C THR A 606 13.69 -27.42 10.54
N THR A 607 14.65 -26.69 11.11
CA THR A 607 15.92 -27.25 11.60
C THR A 607 15.70 -28.29 12.73
N GLN A 608 14.79 -28.01 13.67
CA GLN A 608 14.44 -28.96 14.72
C GLN A 608 13.82 -30.25 14.15
N ILE A 609 12.93 -30.14 13.19
CA ILE A 609 12.29 -31.26 12.50
C ILE A 609 13.34 -32.10 11.76
N THR A 610 14.29 -31.46 11.06
CA THR A 610 15.41 -32.18 10.41
C THR A 610 16.19 -32.99 11.41
N VAL A 611 16.60 -32.42 12.54
CA VAL A 611 17.32 -33.13 13.59
C VAL A 611 16.51 -34.32 14.14
N ILE A 612 15.21 -34.17 14.33
CA ILE A 612 14.33 -35.25 14.79
C ILE A 612 14.25 -36.38 13.76
N LEU A 613 14.08 -36.04 12.47
CA LEU A 613 14.05 -37.03 11.38
C LEU A 613 15.37 -37.78 11.27
N ASP A 614 16.52 -37.09 11.30
CA ASP A 614 17.84 -37.69 11.26
C ASP A 614 18.07 -38.65 12.47
N THR A 615 17.57 -38.22 13.64
CA THR A 615 17.63 -39.08 14.84
C THR A 615 16.75 -40.33 14.69
N LEU A 616 15.53 -40.20 14.17
CA LEU A 616 14.63 -41.34 13.95
C LEU A 616 15.17 -42.30 12.89
N LYS A 617 15.84 -41.79 11.84
CA LYS A 617 16.57 -42.62 10.86
C LYS A 617 17.74 -43.37 11.50
N ALA A 618 18.58 -42.69 12.27
CA ALA A 618 19.71 -43.29 12.96
C ALA A 618 19.29 -44.39 13.95
N LEU A 619 18.09 -44.27 14.51
CA LEU A 619 17.51 -45.27 15.43
C LEU A 619 16.71 -46.38 14.71
N GLY A 620 16.61 -46.34 13.37
CA GLY A 620 15.86 -47.32 12.56
C GLY A 620 14.33 -47.25 12.75
N HIS A 621 13.79 -46.09 13.13
CA HIS A 621 12.36 -45.89 13.32
C HIS A 621 11.64 -45.39 12.05
N ILE A 622 12.40 -44.92 11.07
CA ILE A 622 11.96 -44.51 9.73
C ILE A 622 13.07 -44.80 8.72
N ASP A 623 12.72 -45.03 7.42
CA ASP A 623 13.66 -45.34 6.33
C ASP A 623 14.40 -44.11 5.80
#